data_48ed2b9fa2c1a859067f5908bc60b1f8
#
_entry.id   48ed2b9fa2c1a859067f5908bc60b1f8
#
_cell.length_a   1.000
_cell.length_b   1.000
_cell.length_c   1.000
_cell.angle_alpha   90.00
_cell.angle_beta   90.00
_cell.angle_gamma   90.00
#
_symmetry.space_group_name_H-M   'P 1'
#
loop_
_entity.id
_entity.type
_entity.pdbx_description
1 polymer ?
#
loop_
_entity_poly.entity_id
_entity_poly.type
_entity_poly.pdbx_seq_one_letter_code
_entity_poly.pdbx_strand_id
1 'polypeptide(L)'
;MNSGNKLKFIIPIVIILFLGAYGRHKYLGHESNIEGRLQTKDMDEISGIAASGINEDLYYVHNDSGDTCRFFAILPSGGVKSIIYFKGDPTERYGVHDCEDIAVGPGPVKGKSYVYMGDIGDNYSVRKYITVYRMEEKTAWAKGGVVKADAAPIHFKYPDGPKDAETLMIDPIEKLIYIVSKRHDYVTVYTSPLNYKTDDTLVLTERCRLFFPGIKPFKWITAGDISKDGRQVLIKNYTNVYYWKRDGNEPIWKTIEKNPQILPYIQEKQGEAIGFTPNGKGYYTTSEGVYSPIYYYRLPGE
;
A
#
# COMPACT_ATOMS: atom_id res chain seq x y z
N MET A 1 -16.61 53.31 -25.60
CA MET A 1 -15.97 51.98 -25.36
C MET A 1 -16.78 51.25 -24.32
N ASN A 2 -17.36 50.12 -24.71
CA ASN A 2 -18.40 49.42 -23.97
C ASN A 2 -17.83 48.73 -22.72
N SER A 3 -18.38 49.01 -21.54
CA SER A 3 -17.97 48.41 -20.24
C SER A 3 -18.09 46.87 -20.20
N GLY A 4 -18.92 46.28 -21.07
CA GLY A 4 -19.12 44.83 -21.16
C GLY A 4 -17.94 44.04 -21.73
N ASN A 5 -17.03 44.69 -22.47
CA ASN A 5 -15.85 43.97 -23.01
C ASN A 5 -14.70 43.90 -22.01
N LYS A 6 -14.60 44.79 -21.03
CA LYS A 6 -13.57 44.73 -19.98
C LYS A 6 -13.83 43.58 -19.00
N LEU A 7 -15.10 43.26 -18.71
CA LEU A 7 -15.46 42.17 -17.79
C LEU A 7 -15.15 40.82 -18.37
N LYS A 8 -15.27 40.63 -19.71
CA LYS A 8 -14.96 39.37 -20.39
C LYS A 8 -13.48 38.97 -20.38
N PHE A 9 -12.57 39.93 -20.20
CA PHE A 9 -11.13 39.71 -20.10
C PHE A 9 -10.64 39.59 -18.64
N ILE A 10 -11.35 40.19 -17.68
CA ILE A 10 -10.96 40.15 -16.26
C ILE A 10 -11.23 38.79 -15.65
N ILE A 11 -12.35 38.16 -15.98
CA ILE A 11 -12.72 36.84 -15.43
C ILE A 11 -11.69 35.73 -15.78
N PRO A 12 -11.25 35.55 -17.04
CA PRO A 12 -10.23 34.51 -17.33
C PRO A 12 -8.86 34.83 -16.71
N ILE A 13 -8.49 36.13 -16.58
CA ILE A 13 -7.23 36.50 -15.91
C ILE A 13 -7.27 36.16 -14.42
N VAL A 14 -8.39 36.44 -13.74
CA VAL A 14 -8.56 36.09 -12.31
C VAL A 14 -8.53 34.58 -12.12
N ILE A 15 -9.17 33.80 -13.01
CA ILE A 15 -9.13 32.33 -12.97
C ILE A 15 -7.71 31.82 -13.18
N ILE A 16 -6.95 32.36 -14.13
CA ILE A 16 -5.55 31.97 -14.37
C ILE A 16 -4.66 32.31 -13.17
N LEU A 17 -4.86 33.49 -12.55
CA LEU A 17 -4.13 33.86 -11.34
C LEU A 17 -4.48 32.99 -10.14
N PHE A 18 -5.75 32.61 -9.98
CA PHE A 18 -6.19 31.68 -8.93
C PHE A 18 -5.64 30.29 -9.13
N LEU A 19 -5.66 29.76 -10.36
CA LEU A 19 -5.06 28.46 -10.71
C LEU A 19 -3.54 28.49 -10.55
N GLY A 20 -2.90 29.60 -10.91
CA GLY A 20 -1.46 29.80 -10.71
C GLY A 20 -1.08 29.88 -9.22
N ALA A 21 -1.86 30.61 -8.41
CA ALA A 21 -1.65 30.69 -6.96
C ALA A 21 -1.93 29.37 -6.24
N TYR A 22 -2.98 28.66 -6.65
CA TYR A 22 -3.31 27.33 -6.13
C TYR A 22 -2.23 26.31 -6.52
N GLY A 23 -1.79 26.30 -7.78
CA GLY A 23 -0.69 25.45 -8.24
C GLY A 23 0.62 25.75 -7.50
N ARG A 24 0.95 27.02 -7.27
CA ARG A 24 2.14 27.42 -6.52
C ARG A 24 2.05 27.08 -5.04
N HIS A 25 0.89 27.23 -4.41
CA HIS A 25 0.68 26.83 -3.01
C HIS A 25 0.78 25.30 -2.85
N LYS A 26 0.19 24.56 -3.79
CA LYS A 26 0.31 23.09 -3.85
C LYS A 26 1.77 22.67 -4.06
N TYR A 27 2.49 23.34 -4.97
CA TYR A 27 3.90 23.04 -5.24
C TYR A 27 4.82 23.33 -4.04
N LEU A 28 4.64 24.45 -3.35
CA LEU A 28 5.42 24.81 -2.15
C LEU A 28 5.11 23.91 -0.95
N GLY A 29 3.88 23.36 -0.87
CA GLY A 29 3.52 22.34 0.12
C GLY A 29 4.17 20.97 -0.14
N HIS A 30 4.51 20.67 -1.40
CA HIS A 30 5.12 19.40 -1.79
C HIS A 30 6.51 19.16 -1.18
N GLU A 31 7.38 20.18 -1.17
CA GLU A 31 8.75 20.03 -0.67
C GLU A 31 8.80 19.84 0.84
N SER A 32 7.84 20.38 1.58
CA SER A 32 7.80 20.27 3.04
C SER A 32 7.43 18.88 3.56
N ASN A 33 6.88 18.01 2.71
CA ASN A 33 6.46 16.65 3.08
C ASN A 33 7.44 15.56 2.61
N ILE A 34 8.50 15.92 1.87
CA ILE A 34 9.50 14.95 1.42
C ILE A 34 10.40 14.59 2.60
N GLU A 35 10.31 13.35 3.07
CA GLU A 35 11.19 12.77 4.10
C GLU A 35 12.48 12.24 3.49
N GLY A 36 12.39 11.67 2.28
CA GLY A 36 13.52 11.09 1.58
C GLY A 36 13.25 10.82 0.12
N ARG A 37 14.19 10.13 -0.51
CA ARG A 37 14.06 9.63 -1.89
C ARG A 37 14.64 8.24 -2.00
N LEU A 38 14.03 7.37 -2.76
CA LEU A 38 14.57 6.05 -3.10
C LEU A 38 15.98 6.21 -3.71
N GLN A 39 16.97 5.45 -3.21
CA GLN A 39 18.39 5.71 -3.52
C GLN A 39 19.03 4.72 -4.51
N THR A 40 18.22 3.85 -5.14
CA THR A 40 18.73 2.95 -6.19
C THR A 40 17.79 2.92 -7.38
N LYS A 41 18.35 2.66 -8.57
CA LYS A 41 17.59 2.45 -9.80
C LYS A 41 16.76 1.16 -9.77
N ASP A 42 17.12 0.22 -8.91
CA ASP A 42 16.44 -1.06 -8.77
C ASP A 42 15.06 -0.94 -8.10
N MET A 43 14.74 0.23 -7.55
CA MET A 43 13.44 0.59 -6.98
C MET A 43 12.71 1.54 -7.94
N ASP A 44 12.34 1.07 -9.11
CA ASP A 44 11.75 1.87 -10.19
C ASP A 44 10.24 1.67 -10.37
N GLU A 45 9.68 0.59 -9.81
CA GLU A 45 8.26 0.26 -9.88
C GLU A 45 7.68 -0.06 -8.48
N ILE A 46 7.98 0.81 -7.50
CA ILE A 46 7.54 0.58 -6.12
C ILE A 46 6.01 0.62 -6.00
N SER A 47 5.44 -0.52 -5.58
CA SER A 47 4.01 -0.74 -5.40
C SER A 47 3.58 -0.87 -3.93
N GLY A 48 4.48 -1.15 -2.98
CA GLY A 48 4.11 -1.25 -1.57
C GLY A 48 5.18 -0.73 -0.61
N ILE A 49 4.75 -0.28 0.58
CA ILE A 49 5.61 0.13 1.69
C ILE A 49 5.01 -0.28 3.03
N ALA A 50 5.78 -0.94 3.89
CA ALA A 50 5.35 -1.32 5.24
C ALA A 50 6.45 -1.07 6.27
N ALA A 51 6.07 -0.56 7.45
CA ALA A 51 7.02 -0.39 8.55
C ALA A 51 7.41 -1.74 9.17
N SER A 52 8.69 -1.89 9.52
CA SER A 52 9.17 -3.07 10.25
C SER A 52 8.47 -3.21 11.62
N GLY A 53 8.10 -4.43 11.95
CA GLY A 53 7.52 -4.75 13.26
C GLY A 53 8.54 -4.80 14.41
N ILE A 54 9.83 -4.98 14.10
CA ILE A 54 10.91 -5.25 15.08
C ILE A 54 12.13 -4.33 14.95
N ASN A 55 12.32 -3.66 13.82
CA ASN A 55 13.45 -2.78 13.56
C ASN A 55 12.93 -1.35 13.45
N GLU A 56 13.26 -0.50 14.43
CA GLU A 56 12.92 0.93 14.37
C GLU A 56 13.56 1.58 13.13
N ASP A 57 12.88 2.56 12.55
CA ASP A 57 13.31 3.31 11.36
C ASP A 57 13.58 2.44 10.09
N LEU A 58 13.08 1.22 10.04
CA LEU A 58 13.20 0.35 8.88
C LEU A 58 11.84 0.15 8.21
N TYR A 59 11.82 0.26 6.89
CA TYR A 59 10.65 0.02 6.05
C TYR A 59 10.99 -1.02 4.99
N TYR A 60 10.00 -1.77 4.58
CA TYR A 60 10.09 -2.70 3.46
C TYR A 60 9.34 -2.14 2.27
N VAL A 61 9.97 -2.15 1.10
CA VAL A 61 9.37 -1.79 -0.18
C VAL A 61 9.68 -2.86 -1.21
N HIS A 62 8.81 -3.00 -2.19
CA HIS A 62 9.01 -3.93 -3.30
C HIS A 62 8.59 -3.29 -4.62
N ASN A 63 9.11 -3.80 -5.72
CA ASN A 63 8.62 -3.48 -7.04
C ASN A 63 7.39 -4.32 -7.38
N ASP A 64 6.58 -3.79 -8.29
CA ASP A 64 5.49 -4.46 -8.98
C ASP A 64 5.99 -5.62 -9.88
N SER A 65 5.18 -6.01 -10.83
CA SER A 65 5.45 -7.09 -11.80
C SER A 65 6.76 -6.89 -12.55
N GLY A 66 7.41 -7.99 -12.94
CA GLY A 66 8.66 -7.95 -13.71
C GLY A 66 9.93 -7.96 -12.89
N ASP A 67 9.89 -7.73 -11.58
CA ASP A 67 11.01 -7.95 -10.67
C ASP A 67 11.08 -9.41 -10.20
N THR A 68 12.20 -9.79 -9.63
CA THR A 68 12.41 -11.12 -9.03
C THR A 68 11.85 -11.17 -7.61
N CYS A 69 11.84 -12.37 -6.98
CA CYS A 69 11.40 -12.56 -5.60
C CYS A 69 12.33 -11.84 -4.62
N ARG A 70 12.15 -10.54 -4.46
CA ARG A 70 12.90 -9.71 -3.52
C ARG A 70 12.06 -8.54 -3.01
N PHE A 71 12.48 -8.01 -1.89
CA PHE A 71 12.07 -6.71 -1.38
C PHE A 71 13.27 -6.01 -0.75
N PHE A 72 13.14 -4.72 -0.53
CA PHE A 72 14.21 -3.88 0.01
C PHE A 72 13.86 -3.45 1.42
N ALA A 73 14.83 -3.53 2.33
CA ALA A 73 14.76 -2.87 3.62
C ALA A 73 15.42 -1.50 3.48
N ILE A 74 14.66 -0.44 3.70
CA ILE A 74 15.11 0.95 3.53
C ILE A 74 14.95 1.77 4.80
N LEU A 75 15.71 2.86 4.91
CA LEU A 75 15.48 3.93 5.87
C LEU A 75 14.40 4.89 5.36
N PRO A 76 13.77 5.72 6.22
CA PRO A 76 12.87 6.80 5.80
C PRO A 76 13.48 7.73 4.75
N SER A 77 14.81 7.94 4.80
CA SER A 77 15.56 8.70 3.79
C SER A 77 15.63 8.05 2.41
N GLY A 78 15.16 6.79 2.27
CA GLY A 78 15.23 5.99 1.04
C GLY A 78 16.53 5.20 0.87
N GLY A 79 17.46 5.29 1.82
CA GLY A 79 18.72 4.53 1.81
C GLY A 79 18.48 3.03 2.00
N VAL A 80 18.99 2.21 1.09
CA VAL A 80 18.89 0.74 1.19
C VAL A 80 19.79 0.22 2.30
N LYS A 81 19.22 -0.54 3.21
CA LYS A 81 19.95 -1.33 4.21
C LYS A 81 20.18 -2.74 3.71
N SER A 82 19.14 -3.45 3.35
CA SER A 82 19.27 -4.84 2.86
C SER A 82 18.40 -5.07 1.64
N ILE A 83 18.84 -6.01 0.80
CA ILE A 83 18.03 -6.62 -0.24
C ILE A 83 17.72 -8.03 0.23
N ILE A 84 16.44 -8.34 0.39
CA ILE A 84 15.97 -9.62 0.91
C ILE A 84 15.39 -10.43 -0.23
N TYR A 85 16.07 -11.52 -0.61
CA TYR A 85 15.59 -12.47 -1.60
C TYR A 85 14.85 -13.60 -0.91
N PHE A 86 13.80 -14.10 -1.55
CA PHE A 86 13.08 -15.29 -1.09
C PHE A 86 12.85 -16.28 -2.24
N LYS A 87 12.46 -17.50 -1.91
CA LYS A 87 12.13 -18.52 -2.90
C LYS A 87 10.65 -18.37 -3.28
N GLY A 88 10.39 -18.05 -4.55
CA GLY A 88 9.05 -18.00 -5.12
C GLY A 88 8.64 -19.30 -5.81
N ASP A 89 7.62 -19.22 -6.66
CA ASP A 89 7.11 -20.31 -7.47
C ASP A 89 8.06 -20.58 -8.65
N PRO A 90 8.63 -21.78 -8.78
CA PRO A 90 9.55 -22.12 -9.87
C PRO A 90 8.86 -22.17 -11.25
N THR A 91 7.54 -22.17 -11.31
CA THR A 91 6.78 -22.13 -12.58
C THR A 91 6.60 -20.74 -13.13
N GLU A 92 6.77 -19.72 -12.29
CA GLU A 92 6.74 -18.31 -12.71
C GLU A 92 8.12 -17.84 -13.19
N ARG A 93 8.13 -17.00 -14.22
CA ARG A 93 9.36 -16.51 -14.87
C ARG A 93 10.32 -15.84 -13.90
N TYR A 94 9.79 -15.06 -12.97
CA TYR A 94 10.55 -14.32 -11.97
C TYR A 94 10.38 -14.90 -10.56
N GLY A 95 9.67 -16.04 -10.44
CA GLY A 95 9.31 -16.67 -9.17
C GLY A 95 8.09 -16.05 -8.50
N VAL A 96 7.59 -14.93 -9.02
CA VAL A 96 6.34 -14.26 -8.68
C VAL A 96 5.66 -13.82 -9.98
N HIS A 97 4.35 -13.63 -9.94
CA HIS A 97 3.56 -13.24 -11.11
C HIS A 97 3.35 -11.72 -11.16
N ASP A 98 2.72 -11.18 -10.12
CA ASP A 98 2.23 -9.78 -10.08
C ASP A 98 2.14 -9.33 -8.62
N CYS A 99 3.27 -8.79 -8.08
CA CYS A 99 3.34 -8.37 -6.68
C CYS A 99 2.82 -6.94 -6.53
N GLU A 100 1.76 -6.76 -5.74
CA GLU A 100 1.04 -5.49 -5.65
C GLU A 100 1.20 -4.78 -4.30
N ASP A 101 1.37 -5.52 -3.21
CA ASP A 101 1.48 -4.89 -1.88
C ASP A 101 2.34 -5.71 -0.92
N ILE A 102 2.84 -5.06 0.11
CA ILE A 102 3.62 -5.63 1.19
C ILE A 102 3.06 -5.19 2.55
N ALA A 103 2.90 -6.12 3.46
CA ALA A 103 2.39 -5.83 4.80
C ALA A 103 3.27 -6.46 5.88
N VAL A 104 3.21 -5.91 7.10
CA VAL A 104 3.91 -6.45 8.27
C VAL A 104 2.92 -6.69 9.40
N GLY A 105 3.05 -7.84 10.05
CA GLY A 105 2.17 -8.16 11.17
C GLY A 105 2.51 -9.47 11.88
N PRO A 106 1.66 -9.93 12.81
CA PRO A 106 1.84 -11.21 13.47
C PRO A 106 1.70 -12.37 12.49
N GLY A 107 2.17 -13.53 12.89
CA GLY A 107 2.08 -14.76 12.12
C GLY A 107 1.83 -15.99 12.99
N PRO A 108 2.17 -17.19 12.53
CA PRO A 108 1.85 -18.45 13.23
C PRO A 108 2.55 -18.60 14.58
N VAL A 109 3.72 -17.99 14.77
CA VAL A 109 4.44 -18.06 16.03
C VAL A 109 4.17 -16.82 16.86
N LYS A 110 3.58 -17.01 18.05
CA LYS A 110 3.27 -15.94 18.98
C LYS A 110 4.51 -15.09 19.30
N GLY A 111 4.37 -13.77 19.24
CA GLY A 111 5.45 -12.82 19.56
C GLY A 111 6.46 -12.61 18.44
N LYS A 112 6.29 -13.26 17.30
CA LYS A 112 7.08 -13.03 16.09
C LYS A 112 6.37 -12.11 15.13
N SER A 113 7.15 -11.27 14.44
CA SER A 113 6.70 -10.43 13.34
C SER A 113 7.03 -11.07 11.99
N TYR A 114 6.21 -10.83 11.01
CA TYR A 114 6.32 -11.39 9.67
C TYR A 114 6.09 -10.33 8.62
N VAL A 115 6.84 -10.43 7.53
CA VAL A 115 6.59 -9.71 6.29
C VAL A 115 5.73 -10.60 5.39
N TYR A 116 4.73 -10.00 4.78
CA TYR A 116 3.81 -10.62 3.83
C TYR A 116 3.95 -9.91 2.49
N MET A 117 4.35 -10.64 1.46
CA MET A 117 4.42 -10.15 0.07
C MET A 117 3.22 -10.65 -0.69
N GLY A 118 2.44 -9.75 -1.26
CA GLY A 118 1.21 -10.05 -1.99
C GLY A 118 1.42 -10.20 -3.50
N ASP A 119 1.65 -11.40 -4.00
CA ASP A 119 1.54 -11.75 -5.41
C ASP A 119 0.06 -11.98 -5.74
N ILE A 120 -0.69 -10.86 -5.80
CA ILE A 120 -2.16 -10.82 -5.80
C ILE A 120 -2.76 -10.12 -7.02
N GLY A 121 -1.94 -9.51 -7.87
CA GLY A 121 -2.37 -8.88 -9.11
C GLY A 121 -2.88 -9.92 -10.13
N ASP A 122 -3.89 -9.53 -10.88
CA ASP A 122 -4.47 -10.32 -11.96
C ASP A 122 -5.22 -9.41 -12.93
N ASN A 123 -4.49 -8.59 -13.64
CA ASN A 123 -4.98 -7.57 -14.56
C ASN A 123 -6.06 -8.08 -15.54
N TYR A 124 -6.05 -9.38 -15.84
CA TYR A 124 -7.00 -10.03 -16.75
C TYR A 124 -8.06 -10.88 -16.05
N SER A 125 -7.98 -11.03 -14.72
CA SER A 125 -8.88 -11.87 -13.92
C SER A 125 -8.94 -13.31 -14.42
N VAL A 126 -7.79 -13.95 -14.60
CA VAL A 126 -7.64 -15.31 -15.16
C VAL A 126 -6.90 -16.29 -14.24
N ARG A 127 -6.27 -15.79 -13.17
CA ARG A 127 -5.49 -16.62 -12.25
C ARG A 127 -6.39 -17.55 -11.46
N LYS A 128 -5.99 -18.84 -11.40
CA LYS A 128 -6.71 -19.85 -10.61
C LYS A 128 -6.59 -19.63 -9.11
N TYR A 129 -5.50 -19.03 -8.68
CA TYR A 129 -5.19 -18.64 -7.30
C TYR A 129 -4.19 -17.47 -7.31
N ILE A 130 -4.19 -16.74 -6.23
CA ILE A 130 -3.19 -15.72 -5.89
C ILE A 130 -2.31 -16.25 -4.76
N THR A 131 -1.14 -15.66 -4.54
CA THR A 131 -0.20 -16.13 -3.54
C THR A 131 0.24 -15.02 -2.60
N VAL A 132 0.24 -15.29 -1.30
CA VAL A 132 0.88 -14.41 -0.31
C VAL A 132 2.08 -15.16 0.27
N TYR A 133 3.27 -14.59 0.12
CA TYR A 133 4.50 -15.14 0.68
C TYR A 133 4.72 -14.57 2.08
N ARG A 134 4.81 -15.42 3.09
CA ARG A 134 5.03 -15.02 4.47
C ARG A 134 6.45 -15.38 4.92
N MET A 135 7.17 -14.40 5.46
CA MET A 135 8.56 -14.55 5.91
C MET A 135 8.71 -14.02 7.34
N GLU A 136 9.31 -14.80 8.24
CA GLU A 136 9.61 -14.31 9.60
C GLU A 136 10.64 -13.18 9.53
N GLU A 137 10.28 -12.02 10.09
CA GLU A 137 11.11 -10.84 10.14
C GLU A 137 12.36 -11.07 11.01
N LYS A 138 13.51 -10.60 10.58
CA LYS A 138 14.80 -10.78 11.28
C LYS A 138 15.45 -9.45 11.60
N THR A 139 15.96 -9.30 12.83
CA THR A 139 16.74 -8.11 13.22
C THR A 139 18.01 -7.95 12.40
N ALA A 140 18.53 -9.04 11.84
CA ALA A 140 19.69 -9.01 10.93
C ALA A 140 19.45 -8.19 9.66
N TRP A 141 18.21 -8.01 9.22
CA TRP A 141 17.89 -7.22 8.02
C TRP A 141 18.20 -5.72 8.17
N ALA A 142 18.30 -5.23 9.40
CA ALA A 142 18.76 -3.86 9.67
C ALA A 142 20.30 -3.69 9.59
N LYS A 143 21.06 -4.80 9.53
CA LYS A 143 22.53 -4.73 9.53
C LYS A 143 23.13 -4.45 8.15
N GLY A 144 22.36 -4.64 7.10
CA GLY A 144 22.77 -4.39 5.72
C GLY A 144 23.19 -5.65 4.95
N GLY A 145 23.27 -5.47 3.63
CA GLY A 145 23.73 -6.50 2.69
C GLY A 145 22.61 -7.24 1.97
N VAL A 146 22.99 -8.30 1.27
CA VAL A 146 22.10 -9.19 0.53
C VAL A 146 21.84 -10.43 1.38
N VAL A 147 20.57 -10.71 1.66
CA VAL A 147 20.16 -11.83 2.53
C VAL A 147 19.08 -12.68 1.84
N LYS A 148 18.91 -13.90 2.34
CA LYS A 148 17.82 -14.79 1.92
C LYS A 148 16.85 -15.00 3.07
N ALA A 149 15.56 -14.97 2.75
CA ALA A 149 14.48 -15.27 3.68
C ALA A 149 13.81 -16.58 3.29
N ASP A 150 13.40 -17.34 4.30
CA ASP A 150 12.56 -18.53 4.12
C ASP A 150 11.11 -18.07 3.98
N ALA A 151 10.54 -18.23 2.79
CA ALA A 151 9.17 -17.86 2.50
C ALA A 151 8.24 -19.08 2.58
N ALA A 152 7.12 -18.91 3.25
CA ALA A 152 6.00 -19.83 3.24
C ALA A 152 4.92 -19.28 2.30
N PRO A 153 4.73 -19.87 1.09
CA PRO A 153 3.67 -19.48 0.18
C PRO A 153 2.31 -19.92 0.71
N ILE A 154 1.30 -19.07 0.51
CA ILE A 154 -0.09 -19.34 0.84
C ILE A 154 -0.92 -19.02 -0.38
N HIS A 155 -1.62 -20.01 -0.89
CA HIS A 155 -2.44 -19.88 -2.07
C HIS A 155 -3.89 -19.59 -1.68
N PHE A 156 -4.49 -18.58 -2.31
CA PHE A 156 -5.87 -18.19 -2.09
C PHE A 156 -6.68 -18.23 -3.38
N LYS A 157 -7.96 -18.60 -3.26
CA LYS A 157 -8.98 -18.45 -4.31
C LYS A 157 -10.06 -17.50 -3.83
N TYR A 158 -10.53 -16.67 -4.74
CA TYR A 158 -11.74 -15.89 -4.50
C TYR A 158 -12.97 -16.78 -4.61
N PRO A 159 -13.98 -16.60 -3.74
CA PRO A 159 -15.21 -17.41 -3.78
C PRO A 159 -16.07 -17.16 -5.01
N ASP A 160 -15.91 -15.99 -5.63
CA ASP A 160 -16.70 -15.48 -6.73
C ASP A 160 -15.91 -15.27 -8.04
N GLY A 161 -14.85 -16.06 -8.20
CA GLY A 161 -13.99 -16.07 -9.40
C GLY A 161 -12.80 -15.10 -9.34
N PRO A 162 -11.85 -15.22 -10.29
CA PRO A 162 -10.61 -14.44 -10.28
C PRO A 162 -10.85 -12.94 -10.21
N LYS A 163 -9.97 -12.24 -9.50
CA LYS A 163 -10.00 -10.79 -9.28
C LYS A 163 -8.60 -10.22 -9.33
N ASP A 164 -8.52 -9.01 -9.85
CA ASP A 164 -7.38 -8.14 -9.66
C ASP A 164 -7.44 -7.46 -8.29
N ALA A 165 -6.36 -7.49 -7.53
CA ALA A 165 -6.28 -6.91 -6.20
C ALA A 165 -4.91 -6.25 -5.98
N GLU A 166 -4.91 -5.14 -5.24
CA GLU A 166 -3.75 -4.25 -5.05
C GLU A 166 -3.52 -3.87 -3.59
N THR A 167 -4.22 -4.51 -2.68
CA THR A 167 -4.12 -4.15 -1.26
C THR A 167 -4.05 -5.40 -0.42
N LEU A 168 -2.99 -5.50 0.36
CA LEU A 168 -2.75 -6.55 1.34
C LEU A 168 -2.54 -5.93 2.72
N MET A 169 -3.40 -6.22 3.67
CA MET A 169 -3.28 -5.72 5.03
C MET A 169 -3.32 -6.86 6.05
N ILE A 170 -2.65 -6.68 7.18
CA ILE A 170 -2.62 -7.67 8.27
C ILE A 170 -3.25 -7.07 9.53
N ASP A 171 -4.36 -7.64 9.97
CA ASP A 171 -4.98 -7.24 11.23
C ASP A 171 -4.40 -8.03 12.41
N PRO A 172 -3.69 -7.37 13.33
CA PRO A 172 -3.11 -8.01 14.50
C PRO A 172 -4.14 -8.38 15.57
N ILE A 173 -5.32 -7.76 15.58
CA ILE A 173 -6.37 -7.98 16.58
C ILE A 173 -7.21 -9.19 16.20
N GLU A 174 -7.84 -9.19 15.01
CA GLU A 174 -8.65 -10.32 14.52
C GLU A 174 -7.78 -11.48 14.03
N LYS A 175 -6.48 -11.23 13.79
CA LYS A 175 -5.54 -12.18 13.17
C LYS A 175 -6.02 -12.65 11.81
N LEU A 176 -6.31 -11.65 10.97
CA LEU A 176 -6.77 -11.84 9.60
C LEU A 176 -5.83 -11.19 8.60
N ILE A 177 -5.70 -11.84 7.44
CA ILE A 177 -5.23 -11.23 6.21
C ILE A 177 -6.44 -10.57 5.55
N TYR A 178 -6.28 -9.34 5.09
CA TYR A 178 -7.23 -8.59 4.29
C TYR A 178 -6.67 -8.41 2.88
N ILE A 179 -7.49 -8.67 1.87
CA ILE A 179 -7.18 -8.43 0.45
C ILE A 179 -8.33 -7.61 -0.13
N VAL A 180 -8.02 -6.50 -0.81
CA VAL A 180 -9.02 -5.63 -1.43
C VAL A 180 -8.83 -5.61 -2.94
N SER A 181 -9.91 -5.91 -3.68
CA SER A 181 -9.90 -5.90 -5.15
C SER A 181 -9.83 -4.48 -5.72
N LYS A 182 -9.35 -4.32 -6.99
CA LYS A 182 -9.06 -3.01 -7.60
C LYS A 182 -10.16 -2.50 -8.54
N ARG A 183 -10.53 -3.24 -9.57
CA ARG A 183 -11.05 -2.69 -10.84
C ARG A 183 -12.56 -2.46 -10.94
N HIS A 184 -13.37 -2.92 -10.00
CA HIS A 184 -14.82 -2.78 -10.06
C HIS A 184 -15.30 -1.43 -9.52
N ASP A 185 -16.57 -1.07 -9.78
CA ASP A 185 -17.18 0.13 -9.21
C ASP A 185 -17.31 0.03 -7.70
N TYR A 186 -17.60 -1.17 -7.21
CA TYR A 186 -17.49 -1.57 -5.82
C TYR A 186 -16.32 -2.53 -5.70
N VAL A 187 -15.32 -2.17 -4.93
CA VAL A 187 -14.22 -3.08 -4.59
C VAL A 187 -14.68 -4.01 -3.48
N THR A 188 -14.25 -5.25 -3.55
CA THR A 188 -14.63 -6.27 -2.56
C THR A 188 -13.48 -6.50 -1.58
N VAL A 189 -13.81 -6.58 -0.31
CA VAL A 189 -12.89 -6.88 0.79
C VAL A 189 -13.00 -8.36 1.12
N TYR A 190 -11.90 -9.07 1.03
CA TYR A 190 -11.77 -10.47 1.35
C TYR A 190 -10.88 -10.68 2.56
N THR A 191 -11.09 -11.77 3.30
CA THR A 191 -10.24 -12.13 4.43
C THR A 191 -9.89 -13.61 4.46
N SER A 192 -8.76 -13.91 5.11
CA SER A 192 -8.38 -15.25 5.54
C SER A 192 -7.74 -15.20 6.92
N PRO A 193 -7.89 -16.23 7.78
CA PRO A 193 -7.17 -16.32 9.04
C PRO A 193 -5.64 -16.32 8.83
N LEU A 194 -4.90 -15.73 9.76
CA LEU A 194 -3.42 -15.80 9.78
C LEU A 194 -2.89 -17.20 10.15
N ASN A 195 -3.69 -17.96 10.88
CA ASN A 195 -3.30 -19.27 11.37
C ASN A 195 -3.85 -20.37 10.44
N TYR A 196 -3.10 -20.72 9.42
CA TYR A 196 -3.44 -21.71 8.40
C TYR A 196 -2.26 -22.65 8.12
N LYS A 197 -2.58 -23.83 7.61
CA LYS A 197 -1.63 -24.76 7.02
C LYS A 197 -1.37 -24.33 5.57
N THR A 198 -0.13 -24.50 5.10
CA THR A 198 0.33 -23.99 3.79
C THR A 198 0.12 -24.96 2.62
N ASP A 199 -0.36 -26.18 2.89
CA ASP A 199 -0.38 -27.26 1.89
C ASP A 199 -1.60 -27.24 0.96
N ASP A 200 -2.65 -26.45 1.32
CA ASP A 200 -3.90 -26.36 0.55
C ASP A 200 -4.16 -24.94 0.05
N THR A 201 -4.83 -24.83 -1.10
CA THR A 201 -5.38 -23.55 -1.56
C THR A 201 -6.63 -23.19 -0.76
N LEU A 202 -6.59 -22.09 -0.05
CA LEU A 202 -7.66 -21.61 0.80
C LEU A 202 -8.67 -20.76 0.00
N VAL A 203 -9.95 -20.85 0.34
CA VAL A 203 -10.96 -19.96 -0.22
C VAL A 203 -11.10 -18.75 0.69
N LEU A 204 -10.91 -17.57 0.12
CA LEU A 204 -11.13 -16.30 0.82
C LEU A 204 -12.59 -16.14 1.24
N THR A 205 -12.83 -15.43 2.33
CA THR A 205 -14.17 -15.05 2.77
C THR A 205 -14.47 -13.62 2.32
N GLU A 206 -15.48 -13.43 1.49
CA GLU A 206 -16.02 -12.09 1.18
C GLU A 206 -16.62 -11.47 2.45
N ARG A 207 -16.29 -10.20 2.74
CA ARG A 207 -16.76 -9.48 3.94
C ARG A 207 -17.71 -8.35 3.62
N CYS A 208 -17.26 -7.42 2.79
CA CYS A 208 -18.05 -6.25 2.43
C CYS A 208 -17.61 -5.73 1.05
N ARG A 209 -18.39 -4.79 0.53
CA ARG A 209 -18.10 -4.07 -0.71
C ARG A 209 -18.05 -2.58 -0.44
N LEU A 210 -16.99 -1.93 -0.92
CA LEU A 210 -16.76 -0.52 -0.70
C LEU A 210 -16.88 0.25 -2.02
N PHE A 211 -17.44 1.45 -1.92
CA PHE A 211 -17.51 2.38 -3.04
C PHE A 211 -16.58 3.57 -2.77
N PHE A 212 -15.68 3.82 -3.72
CA PHE A 212 -14.83 5.00 -3.70
C PHE A 212 -15.23 5.92 -4.85
N PRO A 213 -15.52 7.22 -4.56
CA PRO A 213 -15.92 8.16 -5.60
C PRO A 213 -14.74 8.52 -6.50
N GLY A 214 -15.06 8.91 -7.74
CA GLY A 214 -14.06 9.35 -8.72
C GLY A 214 -14.25 8.73 -10.10
N ILE A 215 -13.32 9.05 -10.99
CA ILE A 215 -13.31 8.61 -12.40
C ILE A 215 -12.25 7.52 -12.57
N LYS A 216 -12.60 6.42 -13.24
CA LYS A 216 -11.63 5.38 -13.62
C LYS A 216 -10.56 5.95 -14.58
N PRO A 217 -9.29 5.57 -14.43
CA PRO A 217 -8.70 4.64 -13.46
C PRO A 217 -8.37 5.29 -12.10
N PHE A 218 -8.45 6.59 -11.94
CA PHE A 218 -7.96 7.35 -10.78
C PHE A 218 -8.62 6.96 -9.44
N LYS A 219 -9.83 6.42 -9.47
CA LYS A 219 -10.53 5.93 -8.29
C LYS A 219 -10.15 4.50 -7.88
N TRP A 220 -9.37 3.78 -8.69
CA TRP A 220 -8.97 2.42 -8.37
C TRP A 220 -8.05 2.38 -7.15
N ILE A 221 -8.34 1.43 -6.25
CA ILE A 221 -7.53 1.21 -5.05
C ILE A 221 -6.17 0.68 -5.46
N THR A 222 -5.13 1.23 -4.84
CA THR A 222 -3.72 0.90 -5.14
C THR A 222 -2.96 0.38 -3.94
N ALA A 223 -3.38 0.65 -2.71
CA ALA A 223 -2.70 0.16 -1.51
C ALA A 223 -3.55 0.34 -0.25
N GLY A 224 -3.15 -0.27 0.84
CA GLY A 224 -3.70 -0.03 2.17
C GLY A 224 -2.81 -0.59 3.28
N ASP A 225 -3.05 -0.13 4.50
CA ASP A 225 -2.33 -0.62 5.67
C ASP A 225 -3.21 -0.59 6.92
N ILE A 226 -2.92 -1.46 7.87
CA ILE A 226 -3.47 -1.46 9.21
C ILE A 226 -2.34 -1.18 10.18
N SER A 227 -2.53 -0.18 11.06
CA SER A 227 -1.52 0.19 12.04
C SER A 227 -1.07 -1.00 12.91
N LYS A 228 0.17 -0.98 13.39
CA LYS A 228 0.77 -2.05 14.18
C LYS A 228 -0.05 -2.45 15.41
N ASP A 229 -0.79 -1.51 16.00
CA ASP A 229 -1.70 -1.76 17.12
C ASP A 229 -3.11 -2.23 16.67
N GLY A 230 -3.38 -2.25 15.37
CA GLY A 230 -4.66 -2.66 14.78
C GLY A 230 -5.79 -1.65 14.95
N ARG A 231 -5.49 -0.41 15.34
CA ARG A 231 -6.50 0.62 15.68
C ARG A 231 -6.86 1.55 14.54
N GLN A 232 -6.07 1.55 13.49
CA GLN A 232 -6.18 2.50 12.39
C GLN A 232 -6.05 1.77 11.05
N VAL A 233 -6.76 2.27 10.03
CA VAL A 233 -6.75 1.71 8.68
C VAL A 233 -6.55 2.83 7.68
N LEU A 234 -5.68 2.58 6.70
CA LEU A 234 -5.51 3.38 5.51
C LEU A 234 -5.91 2.54 4.29
N ILE A 235 -6.65 3.15 3.38
CA ILE A 235 -6.83 2.65 2.01
C ILE A 235 -6.61 3.85 1.09
N LYS A 236 -5.89 3.63 0.01
CA LYS A 236 -5.57 4.70 -0.93
C LYS A 236 -5.98 4.33 -2.35
N ASN A 237 -6.30 5.37 -3.13
CA ASN A 237 -6.34 5.31 -4.58
C ASN A 237 -5.36 6.34 -5.17
N TYR A 238 -5.35 6.53 -6.48
CA TYR A 238 -4.43 7.50 -7.12
C TYR A 238 -4.64 8.96 -6.70
N THR A 239 -5.79 9.32 -6.11
CA THR A 239 -6.15 10.71 -5.81
C THR A 239 -6.38 11.00 -4.34
N ASN A 240 -6.69 10.00 -3.54
CA ASN A 240 -7.09 10.19 -2.14
C ASN A 240 -6.51 9.11 -1.23
N VAL A 241 -6.32 9.50 0.03
CA VAL A 241 -6.04 8.60 1.16
C VAL A 241 -7.26 8.62 2.08
N TYR A 242 -7.84 7.46 2.30
CA TYR A 242 -8.99 7.21 3.15
C TYR A 242 -8.52 6.62 4.46
N TYR A 243 -9.05 7.12 5.57
CA TYR A 243 -8.61 6.78 6.92
C TYR A 243 -9.79 6.49 7.83
N TRP A 244 -9.64 5.47 8.66
CA TRP A 244 -10.61 5.10 9.70
C TRP A 244 -9.89 4.82 11.00
N LYS A 245 -10.56 5.16 12.11
CA LYS A 245 -10.22 4.67 13.46
C LYS A 245 -11.15 3.52 13.81
N ARG A 246 -10.58 2.40 14.26
CA ARG A 246 -11.32 1.26 14.78
C ARG A 246 -11.91 1.60 16.14
N ASP A 247 -13.18 1.31 16.32
CA ASP A 247 -13.84 1.44 17.62
C ASP A 247 -13.70 0.11 18.40
N GLY A 248 -13.05 0.15 19.56
CA GLY A 248 -12.81 -1.04 20.36
C GLY A 248 -12.17 -2.18 19.56
N ASN A 249 -12.79 -3.35 19.58
CA ASN A 249 -12.38 -4.54 18.81
C ASN A 249 -13.35 -4.85 17.66
N GLU A 250 -14.03 -3.82 17.14
CA GLU A 250 -14.88 -3.97 15.97
C GLU A 250 -14.08 -4.59 14.80
N PRO A 251 -14.65 -5.51 14.02
CA PRO A 251 -13.99 -6.02 12.83
C PRO A 251 -13.59 -4.91 11.85
N ILE A 252 -12.38 -4.98 11.29
CA ILE A 252 -11.88 -3.97 10.33
C ILE A 252 -12.85 -3.80 9.17
N TRP A 253 -13.41 -4.89 8.63
CA TRP A 253 -14.34 -4.81 7.52
C TRP A 253 -15.61 -4.01 7.87
N LYS A 254 -16.07 -3.99 9.15
CA LYS A 254 -17.15 -3.10 9.62
C LYS A 254 -16.67 -1.66 9.83
N THR A 255 -15.45 -1.48 10.31
CA THR A 255 -14.84 -0.15 10.47
C THR A 255 -14.79 0.58 9.14
N ILE A 256 -14.33 -0.09 8.07
CA ILE A 256 -14.17 0.53 6.76
C ILE A 256 -15.47 0.71 5.95
N GLU A 257 -16.58 0.11 6.37
CA GLU A 257 -17.92 0.42 5.82
C GLU A 257 -18.43 1.79 6.27
N LYS A 258 -17.86 2.36 7.34
CA LYS A 258 -18.20 3.70 7.82
C LYS A 258 -17.61 4.78 6.92
N ASN A 259 -18.08 6.01 7.06
CA ASN A 259 -17.53 7.15 6.31
C ASN A 259 -16.05 7.38 6.70
N PRO A 260 -15.13 7.43 5.74
CA PRO A 260 -13.73 7.72 6.01
C PRO A 260 -13.48 9.19 6.28
N GLN A 261 -12.41 9.48 7.00
CA GLN A 261 -11.75 10.78 6.92
C GLN A 261 -10.83 10.78 5.69
N ILE A 262 -10.85 11.86 4.91
CA ILE A 262 -9.89 12.06 3.83
C ILE A 262 -8.65 12.75 4.41
N LEU A 263 -7.51 12.15 4.20
CA LEU A 263 -6.23 12.66 4.70
C LEU A 263 -5.48 13.46 3.64
N PRO A 264 -4.53 14.34 4.04
CA PRO A 264 -3.63 15.01 3.13
C PRO A 264 -2.89 14.02 2.23
N TYR A 265 -2.83 14.29 0.94
CA TYR A 265 -2.09 13.48 -0.02
C TYR A 265 -1.64 14.35 -1.19
N ILE A 266 -0.35 14.29 -1.48
CA ILE A 266 0.24 14.87 -2.67
C ILE A 266 0.11 13.84 -3.77
N GLN A 267 -0.64 14.14 -4.81
CA GLN A 267 -0.86 13.19 -5.90
C GLN A 267 0.45 12.90 -6.62
N GLU A 268 0.88 11.66 -6.56
CA GLU A 268 2.03 11.11 -7.22
C GLU A 268 1.64 10.59 -8.61
N LYS A 269 2.61 10.45 -9.51
CA LYS A 269 2.36 10.05 -10.91
C LYS A 269 1.74 8.65 -10.99
N GLN A 270 2.30 7.69 -10.29
CA GLN A 270 1.79 6.34 -10.06
C GLN A 270 2.05 6.00 -8.59
N GLY A 271 1.28 6.67 -7.71
CA GLY A 271 1.42 6.48 -6.28
C GLY A 271 0.69 5.22 -5.86
N GLU A 272 1.41 4.15 -5.62
CA GLU A 272 0.84 2.84 -5.32
C GLU A 272 1.21 2.33 -3.93
N ALA A 273 2.13 2.99 -3.23
CA ALA A 273 2.54 2.58 -1.90
C ALA A 273 1.99 3.50 -0.80
N ILE A 274 1.50 2.90 0.30
CA ILE A 274 1.15 3.58 1.56
C ILE A 274 1.41 2.68 2.76
N GLY A 275 1.95 3.24 3.85
CA GLY A 275 2.16 2.51 5.10
C GLY A 275 2.20 3.43 6.30
N PHE A 276 1.69 2.97 7.44
CA PHE A 276 1.83 3.68 8.71
C PHE A 276 3.29 3.78 9.16
N THR A 277 3.59 4.83 9.93
CA THR A 277 4.81 4.84 10.75
C THR A 277 4.74 3.77 11.85
N PRO A 278 5.88 3.27 12.38
CA PRO A 278 5.88 2.23 13.43
C PRO A 278 5.10 2.61 14.69
N ASN A 279 5.00 3.91 14.99
CA ASN A 279 4.27 4.45 16.14
C ASN A 279 2.81 4.82 15.84
N GLY A 280 2.35 4.64 14.58
CA GLY A 280 0.99 4.95 14.17
C GLY A 280 0.62 6.44 14.16
N LYS A 281 1.61 7.37 14.24
CA LYS A 281 1.36 8.82 14.31
C LYS A 281 1.41 9.53 12.97
N GLY A 282 1.73 8.80 11.92
CA GLY A 282 1.81 9.29 10.55
C GLY A 282 1.81 8.14 9.56
N TYR A 283 1.94 8.50 8.30
CA TYR A 283 2.06 7.54 7.21
C TYR A 283 3.01 8.06 6.14
N TYR A 284 3.56 7.12 5.38
CA TYR A 284 4.38 7.38 4.22
C TYR A 284 3.64 6.99 2.95
N THR A 285 3.91 7.73 1.87
CA THR A 285 3.58 7.32 0.51
C THR A 285 4.81 7.41 -0.38
N THR A 286 4.87 6.58 -1.39
CA THR A 286 5.84 6.67 -2.48
C THR A 286 5.21 6.12 -3.76
N SER A 287 5.90 6.29 -4.87
CA SER A 287 5.38 5.94 -6.20
C SER A 287 6.41 5.18 -7.01
N GLU A 288 5.96 4.61 -8.10
CA GLU A 288 6.84 4.19 -9.18
C GLU A 288 7.71 5.34 -9.68
N GLY A 289 8.82 4.96 -10.30
CA GLY A 289 9.81 5.84 -10.88
C GLY A 289 11.14 5.81 -10.15
N VAL A 290 12.21 5.93 -10.92
CA VAL A 290 13.57 5.94 -10.40
C VAL A 290 13.78 7.16 -9.49
N TYR A 291 14.30 6.93 -8.29
CA TYR A 291 14.54 7.96 -7.28
C TYR A 291 13.27 8.71 -6.82
N SER A 292 12.12 8.05 -6.81
CA SER A 292 10.85 8.63 -6.36
C SER A 292 10.95 9.16 -4.93
N PRO A 293 10.26 10.27 -4.63
CA PRO A 293 10.23 10.84 -3.29
C PRO A 293 9.44 9.92 -2.34
N ILE A 294 9.84 9.92 -1.08
CA ILE A 294 9.07 9.34 0.02
C ILE A 294 8.45 10.53 0.76
N TYR A 295 7.12 10.60 0.76
CA TYR A 295 6.38 11.65 1.45
C TYR A 295 5.95 11.17 2.82
N TYR A 296 6.13 12.03 3.82
CA TYR A 296 5.63 11.83 5.17
C TYR A 296 4.44 12.72 5.47
N TYR A 297 3.44 12.17 6.13
CA TYR A 297 2.26 12.89 6.59
C TYR A 297 1.97 12.56 8.06
N ARG A 298 1.80 13.59 8.86
CA ARG A 298 1.36 13.43 10.24
C ARG A 298 -0.15 13.21 10.29
N LEU A 299 -0.61 12.30 11.12
CA LEU A 299 -2.04 12.10 11.34
C LEU A 299 -2.65 13.23 12.17
N PRO A 300 -3.92 13.61 11.92
CA PRO A 300 -4.61 14.63 12.71
C PRO A 300 -4.76 14.21 14.17
N GLY A 301 -4.40 15.12 15.08
CA GLY A 301 -4.56 14.92 16.52
C GLY A 301 -3.45 14.10 17.19
N GLU A 302 -2.36 13.84 16.49
CA GLU A 302 -1.15 13.18 17.00
C GLU A 302 0.00 14.17 17.24
#